data_0684953725c5f1d648eec4709864de45
#
_entry.id   0684953725c5f1d648eec4709864de45
#
_cell.length_a   1.000
_cell.length_b   1.000
_cell.length_c   1.000
_cell.angle_alpha   90.00
_cell.angle_beta   90.00
_cell.angle_gamma   90.00
#
_symmetry.space_group_name_H-M   'P 1'
#
loop_
_entity.id
_entity.type
_entity.pdbx_description
1 polymer ?
#
loop_
_entity_poly.entity_id
_entity_poly.type
_entity_poly.pdbx_seq_one_letter_code
_entity_poly.pdbx_strand_id
1 'polypeptide(L)'
;MKFLFDLFPVALFFVAIQIWDIYIATAVAIAGTFAQVGWLALRGKRIEPMLWASLGIIVVFGGLTLYLRDKTFILWKPTVLYWLFASILGGSALLGRNLVRALLSEQMRVPEPIWARLNWSWIGFFAFMGALNLYVAYNYSTDLWVNFKLFGGMGLMLLFVVLQAAFLARHVEDKP
;
A
#
# COMPACT_ATOMS: atom_id res chain seq x y z
N MET A 1 22.31 4.22 -18.57
CA MET A 1 21.75 5.59 -18.54
C MET A 1 20.26 5.65 -18.22
N LYS A 2 19.46 4.62 -18.54
CA LYS A 2 18.01 4.58 -18.27
C LYS A 2 17.71 4.58 -16.77
N PHE A 3 18.37 3.73 -15.99
CA PHE A 3 18.22 3.62 -14.54
C PHE A 3 18.48 4.95 -13.79
N LEU A 4 19.49 5.71 -14.19
CA LEU A 4 19.77 7.02 -13.62
C LEU A 4 18.70 8.06 -13.96
N PHE A 5 18.09 7.93 -15.13
CA PHE A 5 16.99 8.80 -15.54
C PHE A 5 15.73 8.49 -14.71
N ASP A 6 15.44 7.21 -14.46
CA ASP A 6 14.29 6.78 -13.67
C ASP A 6 14.42 7.15 -12.20
N LEU A 7 15.66 7.23 -11.67
CA LEU A 7 15.94 7.69 -10.31
C LEU A 7 15.97 9.22 -10.14
N PHE A 8 15.89 9.99 -11.21
CA PHE A 8 16.01 11.44 -11.15
C PHE A 8 15.03 12.12 -10.18
N PRO A 9 13.71 11.83 -10.18
CA PRO A 9 12.79 12.43 -9.21
C PRO A 9 13.09 12.03 -7.76
N VAL A 10 13.58 10.81 -7.55
CA VAL A 10 13.97 10.30 -6.22
C VAL A 10 15.23 11.03 -5.74
N ALA A 11 16.22 11.23 -6.61
CA ALA A 11 17.42 11.99 -6.28
C ALA A 11 17.08 13.46 -5.94
N LEU A 12 16.18 14.07 -6.71
CA LEU A 12 15.69 15.43 -6.42
C LEU A 12 14.99 15.50 -5.06
N PHE A 13 14.17 14.50 -4.72
CA PHE A 13 13.53 14.42 -3.40
C PHE A 13 14.56 14.38 -2.27
N PHE A 14 15.58 13.49 -2.38
CA PHE A 14 16.60 13.36 -1.35
C PHE A 14 17.49 14.61 -1.22
N VAL A 15 17.81 15.28 -2.30
CA VAL A 15 18.54 16.56 -2.24
C VAL A 15 17.67 17.64 -1.61
N ALA A 16 16.40 17.73 -2.02
CA ALA A 16 15.51 18.75 -1.50
C ALA A 16 15.18 18.57 0.00
N ILE A 17 15.07 17.33 0.49
CA ILE A 17 14.80 17.07 1.92
C ILE A 17 15.98 17.42 2.82
N GLN A 18 17.22 17.44 2.30
CA GLN A 18 18.40 17.85 3.03
C GLN A 18 18.49 19.37 3.22
N ILE A 19 17.86 20.14 2.33
CA ILE A 19 17.94 21.61 2.30
C ILE A 19 16.68 22.25 2.87
N TRP A 20 15.54 21.62 2.65
CA TRP A 20 14.20 22.09 3.01
C TRP A 20 13.42 21.02 3.76
N ASP A 21 12.12 21.24 3.92
CA ASP A 21 11.22 20.30 4.58
C ASP A 21 10.67 19.23 3.60
N ILE A 22 9.96 18.25 4.18
CA ILE A 22 9.38 17.14 3.41
C ILE A 22 8.32 17.62 2.39
N TYR A 23 7.67 18.75 2.64
CA TYR A 23 6.64 19.29 1.74
C TYR A 23 7.26 19.85 0.47
N ILE A 24 8.33 20.63 0.61
CA ILE A 24 9.09 21.18 -0.51
C ILE A 24 9.74 20.03 -1.28
N ALA A 25 10.36 19.06 -0.59
CA ALA A 25 10.94 17.88 -1.23
C ALA A 25 9.91 17.09 -2.06
N THR A 26 8.69 16.92 -1.52
CA THR A 26 7.60 16.26 -2.23
C THR A 26 7.15 17.06 -3.46
N ALA A 27 7.01 18.37 -3.35
CA ALA A 27 6.65 19.24 -4.47
C ALA A 27 7.71 19.19 -5.59
N VAL A 28 9.00 19.20 -5.20
CA VAL A 28 10.13 19.07 -6.14
C VAL A 28 10.12 17.71 -6.84
N ALA A 29 9.84 16.62 -6.13
CA ALA A 29 9.73 15.28 -6.72
C ALA A 29 8.56 15.19 -7.71
N ILE A 30 7.40 15.75 -7.37
CA ILE A 30 6.24 15.83 -8.28
C ILE A 30 6.61 16.61 -9.54
N ALA A 31 7.16 17.83 -9.39
CA ALA A 31 7.58 18.66 -10.51
C ALA A 31 8.63 17.97 -11.38
N GLY A 32 9.61 17.31 -10.76
CA GLY A 32 10.63 16.53 -11.46
C GLY A 32 10.05 15.38 -12.29
N THR A 33 9.05 14.67 -11.75
CA THR A 33 8.38 13.57 -12.47
C THR A 33 7.55 14.12 -13.64
N PHE A 34 6.84 15.23 -13.47
CA PHE A 34 6.12 15.86 -14.57
C PHE A 34 7.08 16.38 -15.67
N ALA A 35 8.19 16.97 -15.28
CA ALA A 35 9.22 17.42 -16.24
C ALA A 35 9.80 16.23 -17.02
N GLN A 36 10.05 15.11 -16.36
CA GLN A 36 10.55 13.88 -16.98
C GLN A 36 9.56 13.29 -17.97
N VAL A 37 8.27 13.16 -17.58
CA VAL A 37 7.21 12.65 -18.46
C VAL A 37 6.99 13.61 -19.64
N GLY A 38 6.94 14.91 -19.38
CA GLY A 38 6.81 15.95 -20.42
C GLY A 38 7.96 15.93 -21.41
N TRP A 39 9.20 15.79 -20.95
CA TRP A 39 10.38 15.68 -21.81
C TRP A 39 10.33 14.44 -22.72
N LEU A 40 9.92 13.29 -22.21
CA LEU A 40 9.76 12.08 -23.01
C LEU A 40 8.65 12.24 -24.06
N ALA A 41 7.52 12.84 -23.66
CA ALA A 41 6.38 13.11 -24.56
C ALA A 41 6.80 14.05 -25.71
N LEU A 42 7.51 15.15 -25.38
CA LEU A 42 8.00 16.11 -26.39
C LEU A 42 9.00 15.48 -27.38
N ARG A 43 9.75 14.47 -26.95
CA ARG A 43 10.68 13.72 -27.80
C ARG A 43 10.04 12.57 -28.57
N GLY A 44 8.73 12.39 -28.48
CA GLY A 44 8.01 11.30 -29.13
C GLY A 44 8.42 9.90 -28.68
N LYS A 45 9.08 9.80 -27.50
CA LYS A 45 9.47 8.50 -26.94
C LYS A 45 8.29 7.86 -26.23
N ARG A 46 8.18 6.54 -26.35
CA ARG A 46 7.15 5.79 -25.60
C ARG A 46 7.43 5.89 -24.10
N ILE A 47 6.42 6.35 -23.36
CA ILE A 47 6.44 6.40 -21.91
C ILE A 47 6.09 5.00 -21.41
N GLU A 48 6.96 4.41 -20.62
CA GLU A 48 6.75 3.07 -20.09
C GLU A 48 5.60 3.06 -19.07
N PRO A 49 4.81 1.97 -19.00
CA PRO A 49 3.72 1.83 -18.02
C PRO A 49 4.19 2.04 -16.57
N MET A 50 5.44 1.65 -16.26
CA MET A 50 6.04 1.85 -14.93
C MET A 50 6.19 3.34 -14.58
N LEU A 51 6.52 4.19 -15.55
CA LEU A 51 6.65 5.64 -15.32
C LEU A 51 5.29 6.29 -15.10
N TRP A 52 4.24 5.82 -15.81
CA TRP A 52 2.85 6.24 -15.54
C TRP A 52 2.36 5.82 -14.16
N ALA A 53 2.68 4.59 -13.74
CA ALA A 53 2.36 4.11 -12.39
C ALA A 53 3.09 4.94 -11.33
N SER A 54 4.38 5.22 -11.52
CA SER A 54 5.18 6.07 -10.63
C SER A 54 4.62 7.50 -10.55
N LEU A 55 4.26 8.10 -11.69
CA LEU A 55 3.62 9.42 -11.73
C LEU A 55 2.31 9.40 -10.96
N GLY A 56 1.45 8.41 -11.18
CA GLY A 56 0.19 8.27 -10.45
C GLY A 56 0.39 8.17 -8.94
N ILE A 57 1.31 7.31 -8.50
CA ILE A 57 1.66 7.15 -7.08
C ILE A 57 2.20 8.46 -6.49
N ILE A 58 3.17 9.09 -7.15
CA ILE A 58 3.78 10.34 -6.67
C ILE A 58 2.77 11.49 -6.62
N VAL A 59 1.90 11.62 -7.62
CA VAL A 59 0.85 12.66 -7.65
C VAL A 59 -0.19 12.43 -6.56
N VAL A 60 -0.66 11.20 -6.40
CA VAL A 60 -1.68 10.88 -5.38
C VAL A 60 -1.11 11.04 -3.97
N PHE A 61 0.00 10.36 -3.66
CA PHE A 61 0.57 10.41 -2.31
C PHE A 61 1.27 11.74 -2.02
N GLY A 62 1.95 12.31 -3.00
CA GLY A 62 2.59 13.61 -2.87
C GLY A 62 1.57 14.74 -2.80
N GLY A 63 0.53 14.72 -3.64
CA GLY A 63 -0.57 15.67 -3.59
C GLY A 63 -1.30 15.62 -2.26
N LEU A 64 -1.60 14.43 -1.74
CA LEU A 64 -2.14 14.22 -0.39
C LEU A 64 -1.20 14.78 0.70
N THR A 65 0.12 14.59 0.57
CA THR A 65 1.11 15.15 1.51
C THR A 65 1.10 16.67 1.51
N LEU A 66 0.96 17.31 0.35
CA LEU A 66 0.92 18.76 0.21
C LEU A 66 -0.41 19.35 0.66
N TYR A 67 -1.52 18.67 0.38
CA TYR A 67 -2.87 19.13 0.73
C TYR A 67 -3.15 19.00 2.23
N LEU A 68 -2.71 17.89 2.82
CA LEU A 68 -2.93 17.58 4.24
C LEU A 68 -1.70 17.98 5.06
N ARG A 69 -1.37 19.27 5.12
CA ARG A 69 -0.27 19.84 5.95
C ARG A 69 -0.45 19.60 7.46
N ASP A 70 -1.29 18.67 7.86
CA ASP A 70 -1.76 18.50 9.23
C ASP A 70 -1.32 17.14 9.82
N LYS A 71 -1.23 17.05 11.14
CA LYS A 71 -1.02 15.80 11.89
C LYS A 71 -1.99 14.71 11.46
N THR A 72 -3.20 15.07 11.05
CA THR A 72 -4.24 14.21 10.51
C THR A 72 -3.74 13.30 9.38
N PHE A 73 -2.87 13.80 8.50
CA PHE A 73 -2.34 12.98 7.40
C PHE A 73 -1.48 11.81 7.90
N ILE A 74 -0.66 12.04 8.93
CA ILE A 74 0.17 10.98 9.51
C ILE A 74 -0.71 9.89 10.11
N LEU A 75 -1.85 10.27 10.71
CA LEU A 75 -2.82 9.37 11.31
C LEU A 75 -3.56 8.52 10.25
N TRP A 76 -3.79 9.10 9.07
CA TRP A 76 -4.52 8.44 7.98
C TRP A 76 -3.66 7.49 7.14
N LYS A 77 -2.34 7.65 7.11
CA LYS A 77 -1.44 6.80 6.29
C LYS A 77 -1.70 5.30 6.43
N PRO A 78 -1.76 4.73 7.64
CA PRO A 78 -2.03 3.29 7.78
C PRO A 78 -3.42 2.90 7.27
N THR A 79 -4.44 3.71 7.53
CA THR A 79 -5.81 3.46 7.07
C THR A 79 -5.91 3.41 5.55
N VAL A 80 -5.34 4.40 4.87
CA VAL A 80 -5.33 4.45 3.39
C VAL A 80 -4.66 3.20 2.83
N LEU A 81 -3.55 2.75 3.42
CA LEU A 81 -2.86 1.55 3.00
C LEU A 81 -3.71 0.28 3.22
N TYR A 82 -4.32 0.13 4.39
CA TYR A 82 -5.19 -1.01 4.69
C TYR A 82 -6.41 -1.05 3.76
N TRP A 83 -7.08 0.08 3.58
CA TRP A 83 -8.25 0.14 2.70
C TRP A 83 -7.89 0.00 1.22
N LEU A 84 -6.69 0.40 0.81
CA LEU A 84 -6.17 0.12 -0.53
C LEU A 84 -6.04 -1.39 -0.76
N PHE A 85 -5.43 -2.12 0.18
CA PHE A 85 -5.34 -3.58 0.09
C PHE A 85 -6.72 -4.24 0.11
N ALA A 86 -7.62 -3.81 1.00
CA ALA A 86 -9.00 -4.30 1.01
C ALA A 86 -9.71 -4.07 -0.34
N SER A 87 -9.52 -2.89 -0.93
CA SER A 87 -10.12 -2.51 -2.22
C SER A 87 -9.53 -3.31 -3.39
N ILE A 88 -8.22 -3.55 -3.41
CA ILE A 88 -7.57 -4.36 -4.45
C ILE A 88 -8.06 -5.81 -4.38
N LEU A 89 -8.07 -6.40 -3.18
CA LEU A 89 -8.55 -7.77 -2.99
C LEU A 89 -10.05 -7.89 -3.29
N GLY A 90 -10.86 -6.93 -2.82
CA GLY A 90 -12.30 -6.89 -3.06
C GLY A 90 -12.64 -6.67 -4.53
N GLY A 91 -11.99 -5.68 -5.17
CA GLY A 91 -12.18 -5.41 -6.59
C GLY A 91 -11.78 -6.58 -7.48
N SER A 92 -10.66 -7.26 -7.17
CA SER A 92 -10.27 -8.46 -7.89
C SER A 92 -11.28 -9.61 -7.71
N ALA A 93 -11.82 -9.78 -6.50
CA ALA A 93 -12.84 -10.79 -6.21
C ALA A 93 -14.14 -10.53 -6.98
N LEU A 94 -14.58 -9.27 -7.08
CA LEU A 94 -15.75 -8.89 -7.89
C LEU A 94 -15.54 -9.16 -9.39
N LEU A 95 -14.30 -9.11 -9.87
CA LEU A 95 -13.92 -9.47 -11.25
C LEU A 95 -13.68 -10.97 -11.44
N GLY A 96 -14.07 -11.82 -10.48
CA GLY A 96 -13.89 -13.26 -10.51
C GLY A 96 -12.45 -13.74 -10.35
N ARG A 97 -11.55 -12.88 -9.87
CA ARG A 97 -10.14 -13.22 -9.63
C ARG A 97 -9.85 -13.26 -8.13
N ASN A 98 -9.16 -14.31 -7.69
CA ASN A 98 -8.74 -14.45 -6.30
C ASN A 98 -7.22 -14.23 -6.20
N LEU A 99 -6.81 -13.04 -5.74
CA LEU A 99 -5.39 -12.69 -5.64
C LEU A 99 -4.67 -13.48 -4.54
N VAL A 100 -5.33 -13.81 -3.45
CA VAL A 100 -4.75 -14.64 -2.38
C VAL A 100 -4.42 -16.03 -2.92
N ARG A 101 -5.32 -16.61 -3.72
CA ARG A 101 -5.03 -17.86 -4.43
C ARG A 101 -3.86 -17.70 -5.39
N ALA A 102 -3.84 -16.65 -6.21
CA ALA A 102 -2.76 -16.43 -7.17
C ALA A 102 -1.38 -16.38 -6.51
N LEU A 103 -1.30 -15.86 -5.28
CA LEU A 103 -0.05 -15.77 -4.52
C LEU A 103 0.35 -17.09 -3.82
N LEU A 104 -0.63 -17.89 -3.39
CA LEU A 104 -0.38 -19.05 -2.50
C LEU A 104 -0.62 -20.41 -3.17
N SER A 105 -1.20 -20.46 -4.37
CA SER A 105 -1.54 -21.73 -5.04
C SER A 105 -0.33 -22.60 -5.43
N GLU A 106 0.83 -22.00 -5.52
CA GLU A 106 2.08 -22.77 -5.77
C GLU A 106 2.58 -23.47 -4.52
N GLN A 107 2.31 -22.93 -3.32
CA GLN A 107 2.76 -23.45 -2.05
C GLN A 107 1.80 -24.45 -1.42
N MET A 108 0.49 -24.33 -1.69
CA MET A 108 -0.52 -25.16 -1.06
C MET A 108 -1.69 -25.50 -1.99
N ARG A 109 -2.29 -26.65 -1.76
CA ARG A 109 -3.52 -27.09 -2.44
C ARG A 109 -4.66 -27.15 -1.44
N VAL A 110 -5.67 -26.35 -1.67
CA VAL A 110 -6.89 -26.35 -0.86
C VAL A 110 -8.10 -26.25 -1.79
N PRO A 111 -9.28 -26.75 -1.37
CA PRO A 111 -10.51 -26.68 -2.14
C PRO A 111 -10.91 -25.24 -2.50
N GLU A 112 -11.58 -25.05 -3.64
CA GLU A 112 -12.02 -23.73 -4.12
C GLU A 112 -12.81 -22.90 -3.09
N PRO A 113 -13.73 -23.45 -2.29
CA PRO A 113 -14.46 -22.67 -1.28
C PRO A 113 -13.53 -22.08 -0.20
N ILE A 114 -12.40 -22.74 0.08
CA ILE A 114 -11.43 -22.27 1.07
C ILE A 114 -10.69 -21.01 0.56
N TRP A 115 -10.33 -20.99 -0.73
CA TRP A 115 -9.73 -19.79 -1.34
C TRP A 115 -10.64 -18.57 -1.26
N ALA A 116 -11.94 -18.75 -1.50
CA ALA A 116 -12.91 -17.66 -1.36
C ALA A 116 -12.99 -17.14 0.08
N ARG A 117 -13.08 -18.06 1.07
CA ARG A 117 -13.11 -17.68 2.50
C ARG A 117 -11.85 -16.96 2.92
N LEU A 118 -10.69 -17.43 2.45
CA LEU A 118 -9.38 -16.82 2.72
C LEU A 118 -9.36 -15.37 2.19
N ASN A 119 -9.73 -15.18 0.94
CA ASN A 119 -9.74 -13.85 0.31
C ASN A 119 -10.68 -12.88 1.04
N TRP A 120 -11.90 -13.31 1.38
CA TRP A 120 -12.84 -12.48 2.12
C TRP A 120 -12.39 -12.17 3.55
N SER A 121 -11.69 -13.11 4.21
CA SER A 121 -11.14 -12.86 5.55
C SER A 121 -10.02 -11.82 5.53
N TRP A 122 -9.17 -11.80 4.50
CA TRP A 122 -8.17 -10.77 4.31
C TRP A 122 -8.78 -9.41 4.01
N ILE A 123 -9.82 -9.35 3.17
CA ILE A 123 -10.56 -8.10 2.89
C ILE A 123 -11.14 -7.55 4.19
N GLY A 124 -11.83 -8.40 4.97
CA GLY A 124 -12.40 -8.02 6.25
C GLY A 124 -11.36 -7.56 7.27
N PHE A 125 -10.23 -8.26 7.35
CA PHE A 125 -9.12 -7.89 8.22
C PHE A 125 -8.54 -6.51 7.87
N PHE A 126 -8.25 -6.25 6.62
CA PHE A 126 -7.72 -4.94 6.20
C PHE A 126 -8.75 -3.82 6.37
N ALA A 127 -10.02 -4.07 6.07
CA ALA A 127 -11.08 -3.10 6.32
C ALA A 127 -11.18 -2.75 7.82
N PHE A 128 -11.15 -3.77 8.68
CA PHE A 128 -11.16 -3.63 10.13
C PHE A 128 -9.94 -2.87 10.65
N MET A 129 -8.72 -3.23 10.19
CA MET A 129 -7.49 -2.56 10.61
C MET A 129 -7.47 -1.08 10.24
N GLY A 130 -7.98 -0.73 9.08
CA GLY A 130 -8.12 0.67 8.67
C GLY A 130 -9.09 1.44 9.58
N ALA A 131 -10.25 0.87 9.88
CA ALA A 131 -11.22 1.48 10.79
C ALA A 131 -10.68 1.59 12.22
N LEU A 132 -10.03 0.53 12.72
CA LEU A 132 -9.43 0.49 14.05
C LEU A 132 -8.30 1.53 14.20
N ASN A 133 -7.47 1.70 13.16
CA ASN A 133 -6.44 2.74 13.17
C ASN A 133 -7.06 4.14 13.36
N LEU A 134 -8.12 4.47 12.62
CA LEU A 134 -8.80 5.76 12.78
C LEU A 134 -9.46 5.89 14.15
N TYR A 135 -10.10 4.82 14.63
CA TYR A 135 -10.69 4.82 15.96
C TYR A 135 -9.65 5.16 17.04
N VAL A 136 -8.49 4.50 17.01
CA VAL A 136 -7.40 4.79 17.97
C VAL A 136 -6.84 6.18 17.75
N ALA A 137 -6.64 6.60 16.50
CA ALA A 137 -6.07 7.90 16.16
C ALA A 137 -6.91 9.09 16.65
N TYR A 138 -8.25 8.95 16.64
CA TYR A 138 -9.16 10.03 17.01
C TYR A 138 -9.64 9.99 18.48
N ASN A 139 -9.54 8.85 19.15
CA ASN A 139 -10.06 8.70 20.51
C ASN A 139 -8.99 8.61 21.58
N TYR A 140 -7.71 8.48 21.20
CA TYR A 140 -6.61 8.30 22.15
C TYR A 140 -5.46 9.28 21.87
N SER A 141 -4.50 9.37 22.83
CA SER A 141 -3.33 10.22 22.69
C SER A 141 -2.42 9.76 21.53
N THR A 142 -1.64 10.69 20.98
CA THR A 142 -0.67 10.40 19.92
C THR A 142 0.32 9.30 20.34
N ASP A 143 0.77 9.30 21.60
CA ASP A 143 1.70 8.29 22.11
C ASP A 143 1.08 6.89 22.15
N LEU A 144 -0.19 6.81 22.55
CA LEU A 144 -0.92 5.55 22.55
C LEU A 144 -1.16 5.06 21.12
N TRP A 145 -1.49 5.96 20.19
CA TRP A 145 -1.63 5.62 18.79
C TRP A 145 -0.30 5.11 18.17
N VAL A 146 0.84 5.73 18.49
CA VAL A 146 2.16 5.27 18.04
C VAL A 146 2.45 3.87 18.57
N ASN A 147 2.21 3.62 19.86
CA ASN A 147 2.37 2.29 20.47
C ASN A 147 1.42 1.25 19.84
N PHE A 148 0.17 1.63 19.60
CA PHE A 148 -0.79 0.78 18.90
C PHE A 148 -0.30 0.42 17.48
N LYS A 149 0.20 1.41 16.73
CA LYS A 149 0.74 1.19 15.38
C LYS A 149 1.91 0.20 15.37
N LEU A 150 2.84 0.34 16.34
CA LEU A 150 4.04 -0.49 16.41
C LEU A 150 3.76 -1.89 16.98
N PHE A 151 3.03 -1.99 18.07
CA PHE A 151 2.84 -3.24 18.79
C PHE A 151 1.46 -3.84 18.58
N GLY A 152 0.40 -3.03 18.64
CA GLY A 152 -0.97 -3.48 18.47
C GLY A 152 -1.24 -3.94 17.04
N GLY A 153 -0.84 -3.16 16.05
CA GLY A 153 -1.00 -3.49 14.64
C GLY A 153 -0.22 -4.74 14.25
N MET A 154 1.05 -4.86 14.67
CA MET A 154 1.84 -6.08 14.45
C MET A 154 1.26 -7.28 15.19
N GLY A 155 0.84 -7.11 16.44
CA GLY A 155 0.26 -8.20 17.22
C GLY A 155 -1.02 -8.73 16.60
N LEU A 156 -1.93 -7.86 16.16
CA LEU A 156 -3.16 -8.24 15.46
C LEU A 156 -2.87 -8.93 14.12
N MET A 157 -1.89 -8.45 13.36
CA MET A 157 -1.48 -9.09 12.11
C MET A 157 -0.93 -10.50 12.37
N LEU A 158 -0.03 -10.65 13.33
CA LEU A 158 0.51 -11.96 13.71
C LEU A 158 -0.58 -12.92 14.18
N LEU A 159 -1.47 -12.46 15.04
CA LEU A 159 -2.61 -13.25 15.50
C LEU A 159 -3.48 -13.69 14.32
N PHE A 160 -3.81 -12.78 13.41
CA PHE A 160 -4.59 -13.09 12.23
C PHE A 160 -3.89 -14.14 11.35
N VAL A 161 -2.59 -13.97 11.07
CA VAL A 161 -1.80 -14.93 10.27
C VAL A 161 -1.77 -16.31 10.93
N VAL A 162 -1.57 -16.38 12.25
CA VAL A 162 -1.59 -17.66 13.01
C VAL A 162 -2.97 -18.32 12.92
N LEU A 163 -4.05 -17.56 13.07
CA LEU A 163 -5.41 -18.08 12.91
C LEU A 163 -5.67 -18.58 11.49
N GLN A 164 -5.19 -17.86 10.47
CA GLN A 164 -5.27 -18.30 9.08
C GLN A 164 -4.47 -19.58 8.84
N ALA A 165 -3.25 -19.67 9.38
CA ALA A 165 -2.43 -20.88 9.27
C ALA A 165 -3.10 -22.09 9.95
N ALA A 166 -3.65 -21.91 11.15
CA ALA A 166 -4.40 -22.95 11.85
C ALA A 166 -5.68 -23.39 11.11
N PHE A 167 -6.37 -22.43 10.47
CA PHE A 167 -7.52 -22.72 9.61
C PHE A 167 -7.11 -23.52 8.38
N LEU A 168 -6.04 -23.11 7.70
CA LEU A 168 -5.51 -23.77 6.51
C LEU A 168 -5.01 -25.18 6.82
N ALA A 169 -4.28 -25.38 7.92
CA ALA A 169 -3.76 -26.69 8.32
C ALA A 169 -4.85 -27.78 8.44
N ARG A 170 -6.10 -27.37 8.66
CA ARG A 170 -7.24 -28.31 8.72
C ARG A 170 -7.85 -28.61 7.34
N HIS A 171 -7.43 -27.93 6.28
CA HIS A 171 -8.06 -27.98 4.96
C HIS A 171 -7.05 -28.21 3.82
N VAL A 172 -5.76 -28.30 4.14
CA VAL A 172 -4.72 -28.68 3.17
C VAL A 172 -4.91 -30.16 2.83
N GLU A 173 -5.03 -30.47 1.56
CA GLU A 173 -5.05 -31.84 1.07
C GLU A 173 -3.60 -32.36 1.08
N ASP A 174 -3.38 -33.52 1.70
CA ASP A 174 -2.09 -34.21 1.65
C ASP A 174 -1.75 -34.50 0.18
N LYS A 175 -0.49 -34.22 -0.18
CA LYS A 175 -0.01 -34.65 -1.51
C LYS A 175 0.01 -36.17 -1.55
N PRO A 176 -0.59 -36.78 -2.60
CA PRO A 176 -0.42 -38.21 -2.85
C PRO A 176 1.04 -38.54 -3.13
#